data_e660fa99c80684d80b4f1ea3f23a8c38
#
_entry.id   e660fa99c80684d80b4f1ea3f23a8c38
#
_cell.length_a   1.000
_cell.length_b   1.000
_cell.length_c   1.000
_cell.angle_alpha   90.00
_cell.angle_beta   90.00
_cell.angle_gamma   90.00
#
_symmetry.space_group_name_H-M   'P 1'
#
loop_
_entity.id
_entity.type
_entity.pdbx_description
1 polymer ?
#
loop_
_entity_poly.entity_id
_entity_poly.type
_entity_poly.pdbx_seq_one_letter_code
_entity_poly.pdbx_strand_id
1 'polypeptide(L)'
;MRYLIIDACFGGTGIRDKYEGGYVNLSLLSLSANFTERLSNWINRYNNEFFNGYSNSKFITELDKEGKEIAIQLKTELLNDVKVEYYSDARLVSEIIL
;
A
#
# COMPACT_ATOMS: atom_id res chain seq x y z
N MET A 1 -1.29 12.70 -14.96
CA MET A 1 -1.37 12.42 -13.51
C MET A 1 -1.28 10.90 -13.28
N ARG A 2 -0.43 10.47 -12.39
CA ARG A 2 -0.32 9.05 -12.05
C ARG A 2 -1.50 8.63 -11.17
N TYR A 3 -1.82 7.35 -11.23
CA TYR A 3 -2.83 6.74 -10.37
C TYR A 3 -2.18 5.51 -9.74
N LEU A 4 -1.91 5.58 -8.43
CA LEU A 4 -1.16 4.55 -7.69
C LEU A 4 -2.05 3.87 -6.66
N ILE A 5 -1.77 2.59 -6.41
CA ILE A 5 -2.51 1.78 -5.45
C ILE A 5 -1.52 1.25 -4.41
N ILE A 6 -1.81 1.49 -3.13
CA ILE A 6 -1.11 0.81 -2.05
C ILE A 6 -1.72 -0.59 -1.92
N ASP A 7 -0.90 -1.61 -2.06
CA ASP A 7 -1.34 -2.99 -2.20
C ASP A 7 -0.27 -3.91 -1.58
N ALA A 8 -0.65 -4.69 -0.59
CA ALA A 8 0.27 -5.57 0.15
C ALA A 8 0.40 -6.96 -0.45
N CYS A 9 -0.04 -7.16 -1.68
CA CYS A 9 0.01 -8.48 -2.32
C CYS A 9 1.41 -9.07 -2.28
N PHE A 10 1.51 -10.36 -1.97
CA PHE A 10 2.78 -11.06 -1.84
C PHE A 10 3.60 -10.95 -3.12
N GLY A 11 4.88 -10.60 -2.95
CA GLY A 11 5.81 -10.47 -4.08
C GLY A 11 5.83 -9.11 -4.74
N GLY A 12 4.94 -8.18 -4.37
CA GLY A 12 4.91 -6.83 -4.93
C GLY A 12 5.76 -5.85 -4.14
N THR A 13 5.95 -4.65 -4.69
CA THR A 13 6.69 -3.56 -4.03
C THR A 13 5.84 -2.79 -3.03
N GLY A 14 4.53 -3.01 -3.02
CA GLY A 14 3.58 -2.26 -2.20
C GLY A 14 2.88 -1.13 -2.93
N ILE A 15 3.41 -0.69 -4.06
CA ILE A 15 2.81 0.37 -4.89
C ILE A 15 2.61 -0.16 -6.30
N ARG A 16 1.37 -0.20 -6.74
CA ARG A 16 0.98 -0.68 -8.06
C ARG A 16 0.47 0.48 -8.91
N ASP A 17 0.75 0.45 -10.22
CA ASP A 17 0.23 1.44 -11.16
C ASP A 17 -1.15 0.98 -11.66
N LYS A 18 -2.16 1.81 -11.44
CA LYS A 18 -3.53 1.45 -11.81
C LYS A 18 -3.73 1.32 -13.31
N TYR A 19 -3.05 2.17 -14.07
CA TYR A 19 -3.21 2.18 -15.53
C TYR A 19 -2.43 1.06 -16.21
N GLU A 20 -1.21 0.80 -15.73
CA GLU A 20 -0.34 -0.21 -16.35
C GLU A 20 -0.49 -1.59 -15.70
N GLY A 21 -1.03 -1.64 -14.48
CA GLY A 21 -1.30 -2.88 -13.78
C GLY A 21 -0.13 -3.54 -13.08
N GLY A 22 1.09 -3.03 -13.27
CA GLY A 22 2.29 -3.59 -12.67
C GLY A 22 2.73 -2.86 -11.41
N TYR A 23 3.65 -3.48 -10.65
CA TYR A 23 4.24 -2.83 -9.48
C TYR A 23 5.30 -1.84 -9.90
N VAL A 24 5.32 -0.70 -9.19
CA VAL A 24 6.24 0.40 -9.47
C VAL A 24 7.56 0.15 -8.76
N ASN A 25 8.67 0.40 -9.47
CA ASN A 25 9.98 0.42 -8.83
C ASN A 25 10.06 1.67 -7.96
N LEU A 26 10.19 1.48 -6.64
CA LEU A 26 10.11 2.58 -5.67
C LEU A 26 11.19 3.64 -5.88
N SER A 27 12.36 3.25 -6.42
CA SER A 27 13.44 4.19 -6.67
C SER A 27 13.07 5.27 -7.70
N LEU A 28 12.03 5.04 -8.49
CA LEU A 28 11.58 6.00 -9.50
C LEU A 28 10.67 7.09 -8.92
N LEU A 29 10.26 6.97 -7.66
CA LEU A 29 9.30 7.89 -7.05
C LEU A 29 9.92 8.92 -6.11
N SER A 30 11.23 8.84 -5.85
CA SER A 30 11.94 9.76 -4.95
C SER A 30 11.30 9.86 -3.56
N LEU A 31 10.94 8.70 -2.98
CA LEU A 31 10.29 8.63 -1.69
C LEU A 31 11.30 8.77 -0.54
N SER A 32 10.86 9.27 0.60
CA SER A 32 11.71 9.36 1.78
C SER A 32 12.10 7.98 2.31
N ALA A 33 13.23 7.91 3.01
CA ALA A 33 13.66 6.67 3.65
C ALA A 33 12.65 6.22 4.71
N ASN A 34 12.07 7.15 5.47
CA ASN A 34 11.03 6.84 6.44
C ASN A 34 9.81 6.17 5.80
N PHE A 35 9.39 6.68 4.66
CA PHE A 35 8.24 6.11 3.96
C PHE A 35 8.53 4.70 3.48
N THR A 36 9.67 4.50 2.82
CA THR A 36 10.02 3.18 2.26
C THR A 36 10.21 2.14 3.35
N GLU A 37 10.78 2.53 4.49
CA GLU A 37 10.92 1.64 5.64
C GLU A 37 9.57 1.28 6.24
N ARG A 38 8.69 2.26 6.41
CA ARG A 38 7.33 2.01 6.92
C ARG A 38 6.55 1.08 5.99
N LEU A 39 6.63 1.32 4.68
CA LEU A 39 5.97 0.49 3.68
C LEU A 39 6.47 -0.95 3.75
N SER A 40 7.78 -1.14 3.82
CA SER A 40 8.39 -2.47 3.90
C SER A 40 7.94 -3.22 5.15
N ASN A 41 7.95 -2.57 6.31
CA ASN A 41 7.51 -3.18 7.56
C ASN A 41 6.03 -3.56 7.51
N TRP A 42 5.19 -2.72 6.93
CA TRP A 42 3.77 -2.97 6.79
C TRP A 42 3.51 -4.17 5.86
N ILE A 43 4.21 -4.22 4.72
CA ILE A 43 4.09 -5.34 3.80
C ILE A 43 4.47 -6.66 4.49
N ASN A 44 5.56 -6.67 5.25
CA ASN A 44 6.01 -7.88 5.93
C ASN A 44 4.96 -8.36 6.95
N ARG A 45 4.38 -7.46 7.72
CA ARG A 45 3.32 -7.81 8.67
C ARG A 45 2.07 -8.31 7.98
N TYR A 46 1.69 -7.68 6.88
CA TYR A 46 0.53 -8.11 6.10
C TYR A 46 0.75 -9.49 5.49
N ASN A 47 1.94 -9.74 4.95
CA ASN A 47 2.29 -11.06 4.39
C ASN A 47 2.29 -12.16 5.44
N ASN A 48 2.71 -11.87 6.67
CA ASN A 48 2.61 -12.83 7.76
C ASN A 48 1.16 -13.26 7.99
N GLU A 49 0.22 -12.33 7.90
CA GLU A 49 -1.21 -12.65 8.04
C GLU A 49 -1.72 -13.42 6.82
N PHE A 50 -1.20 -13.15 5.64
CA PHE A 50 -1.49 -13.95 4.45
C PHE A 50 -1.14 -15.42 4.67
N PHE A 51 0.06 -15.68 5.19
CA PHE A 51 0.51 -17.07 5.46
C PHE A 51 -0.30 -17.72 6.59
N ASN A 52 -0.92 -16.94 7.46
CA ASN A 52 -1.84 -17.43 8.49
C ASN A 52 -3.28 -17.52 8.00
N GLY A 53 -3.52 -17.35 6.70
CA GLY A 53 -4.85 -17.44 6.11
C GLY A 53 -5.78 -16.30 6.47
N TYR A 54 -5.24 -15.14 6.87
CA TYR A 54 -6.02 -13.97 7.30
C TYR A 54 -6.99 -14.31 8.44
N SER A 55 -6.56 -15.17 9.37
CA SER A 55 -7.42 -15.69 10.43
C SER A 55 -7.72 -14.70 11.56
N ASN A 56 -6.93 -13.63 11.69
CA ASN A 56 -7.10 -12.63 12.75
C ASN A 56 -7.75 -11.36 12.20
N SER A 57 -9.08 -11.31 12.24
CA SER A 57 -9.85 -10.18 11.69
C SER A 57 -9.52 -8.84 12.33
N LYS A 58 -9.27 -8.81 13.64
CA LYS A 58 -8.91 -7.57 14.33
C LYS A 58 -7.56 -7.04 13.85
N PHE A 59 -6.59 -7.91 13.68
CA PHE A 59 -5.27 -7.54 13.20
C PHE A 59 -5.34 -7.02 11.76
N ILE A 60 -6.15 -7.66 10.92
CA ILE A 60 -6.38 -7.20 9.55
C ILE A 60 -6.99 -5.79 9.54
N THR A 61 -7.93 -5.51 10.42
CA THR A 61 -8.51 -4.16 10.52
C THR A 61 -7.44 -3.11 10.84
N GLU A 62 -6.51 -3.44 11.74
CA GLU A 62 -5.41 -2.53 12.09
C GLU A 62 -4.43 -2.36 10.93
N LEU A 63 -4.10 -3.44 10.22
CA LEU A 63 -3.23 -3.37 9.05
C LEU A 63 -3.86 -2.55 7.93
N ASP A 64 -5.15 -2.70 7.69
CA ASP A 64 -5.84 -1.91 6.67
C ASP A 64 -5.89 -0.44 7.05
N LYS A 65 -6.08 -0.13 8.34
CA LYS A 65 -6.02 1.25 8.82
C LYS A 65 -4.65 1.87 8.57
N GLU A 66 -3.59 1.16 8.90
CA GLU A 66 -2.23 1.64 8.63
C GLU A 66 -1.97 1.77 7.12
N GLY A 67 -2.47 0.85 6.32
CA GLY A 67 -2.33 0.92 4.87
C GLY A 67 -2.94 2.19 4.29
N LYS A 68 -4.10 2.60 4.80
CA LYS A 68 -4.73 3.87 4.40
C LYS A 68 -3.89 5.06 4.81
N GLU A 69 -3.28 5.03 6.00
CA GLU A 69 -2.37 6.08 6.45
C GLU A 69 -1.13 6.16 5.56
N ILE A 70 -0.59 5.02 5.16
CA ILE A 70 0.53 4.95 4.21
C ILE A 70 0.12 5.56 2.87
N ALA A 71 -1.08 5.29 2.40
CA ALA A 71 -1.59 5.86 1.15
C ALA A 71 -1.69 7.38 1.23
N ILE A 72 -2.16 7.91 2.36
CA ILE A 72 -2.20 9.35 2.60
C ILE A 72 -0.78 9.93 2.60
N GLN A 73 0.15 9.27 3.25
CA GLN A 73 1.55 9.70 3.29
C GLN A 73 2.17 9.71 1.89
N LEU A 74 1.90 8.70 1.07
CA LEU A 74 2.36 8.64 -0.31
C LEU A 74 1.89 9.87 -1.09
N LYS A 75 0.61 10.20 -0.97
CA LYS A 75 0.04 11.35 -1.66
C LYS A 75 0.74 12.64 -1.25
N THR A 76 1.04 12.79 0.04
CA THR A 76 1.75 13.96 0.56
C THR A 76 3.18 14.01 0.02
N GLU A 77 3.90 12.88 0.02
CA GLU A 77 5.28 12.86 -0.48
C GLU A 77 5.39 13.16 -1.96
N LEU A 78 4.34 12.86 -2.73
CA LEU A 78 4.29 13.17 -4.16
C LEU A 78 3.59 14.51 -4.43
N LEU A 79 3.52 15.39 -3.43
CA LEU A 79 3.02 16.77 -3.51
C LEU A 79 1.58 16.84 -4.01
N ASN A 80 0.77 15.84 -3.70
CA ASN A 80 -0.63 15.73 -4.11
C ASN A 80 -0.84 15.70 -5.63
N ASP A 81 0.22 15.50 -6.41
CA ASP A 81 0.14 15.40 -7.87
C ASP A 81 -0.01 13.94 -8.31
N VAL A 82 -0.92 13.23 -7.64
CA VAL A 82 -1.15 11.81 -7.86
C VAL A 82 -2.52 11.43 -7.30
N LYS A 83 -3.19 10.49 -7.95
CA LYS A 83 -4.34 9.81 -7.36
C LYS A 83 -3.85 8.58 -6.65
N VAL A 84 -4.35 8.33 -5.43
CA VAL A 84 -3.96 7.18 -4.63
C VAL A 84 -5.19 6.42 -4.18
N GLU A 85 -5.10 5.12 -4.26
CA GLU A 85 -6.12 4.17 -3.82
C GLU A 85 -5.48 3.21 -2.85
N TYR A 86 -6.21 2.80 -1.81
CA TYR A 86 -5.80 1.69 -0.95
C TYR A 86 -6.58 0.44 -1.32
N TYR A 87 -5.88 -0.68 -1.50
CA TYR A 87 -6.50 -1.98 -1.75
C TYR A 87 -6.22 -2.92 -0.57
N SER A 88 -7.28 -3.47 0.03
CA SER A 88 -7.15 -4.48 1.07
C SER A 88 -7.05 -5.86 0.43
N ASP A 89 -5.86 -6.46 0.50
CA ASP A 89 -5.63 -7.79 -0.05
C ASP A 89 -6.44 -8.86 0.69
N ALA A 90 -6.65 -8.68 1.99
CA ALA A 90 -7.42 -9.63 2.79
C ALA A 90 -8.92 -9.55 2.52
N ARG A 91 -9.45 -8.36 2.29
CA ARG A 91 -10.90 -8.13 2.15
C ARG A 91 -11.34 -7.89 0.71
N LEU A 92 -10.39 -7.75 -0.21
CA LEU A 92 -10.65 -7.57 -1.64
C LEU A 92 -11.51 -6.33 -1.93
N VAL A 93 -11.27 -5.24 -1.20
CA VAL A 93 -11.98 -3.98 -1.39
C VAL A 93 -11.00 -2.83 -1.56
N SER A 94 -11.39 -1.83 -2.36
CA SER A 94 -10.59 -0.65 -2.64
C SER A 94 -11.25 0.60 -2.09
N GLU A 95 -10.42 1.59 -1.77
CA GLU A 95 -10.90 2.89 -1.30
C GLU A 95 -10.02 3.99 -1.90
N ILE A 96 -10.65 4.99 -2.52
CA ILE A 96 -9.92 6.15 -3.04
C ILE A 96 -9.56 7.07 -1.88
N ILE A 97 -8.30 7.50 -1.86
CA ILE A 97 -7.80 8.40 -0.82
C ILE A 97 -7.98 9.84 -1.28
N LEU A 98 -8.82 10.57 -0.59
CA LEU A 98 -9.09 12.00 -0.87
C LEU A 98 -8.21 12.90 0.03
#